data_9acd7f1f0b60ec625fbc4d2b678410f0
#
_entry.id   9acd7f1f0b60ec625fbc4d2b678410f0
#
_cell.length_a   1.000
_cell.length_b   1.000
_cell.length_c   1.000
_cell.angle_alpha   90.00
_cell.angle_beta   90.00
_cell.angle_gamma   90.00
#
_symmetry.space_group_name_H-M   'P 1'
#
loop_
_entity.id
_entity.type
_entity.pdbx_description
1 polymer ?
#
loop_
_entity_poly.entity_id
_entity_poly.type
_entity_poly.pdbx_seq_one_letter_code
_entity_poly.pdbx_strand_id
1 'polypeptide(L)'
;MPTVPTPKRKAYLPKREAQGRRIHANSEFYQGRQWRRVRALYLEQHPLCAECERRGLVVAARVVDHIQPINEGGARYDFRNLQGLCDKCHNKKSGREAHRR
;
A
#
# COMPACT_ATOMS: atom_id res chain seq x y z
N MET A 1 -31.04 7.92 20.59
CA MET A 1 -30.78 8.13 20.06
C MET A 1 -30.44 8.14 19.68
N PRO A 2 -30.32 8.12 19.78
CA PRO A 2 -29.84 8.20 19.10
C PRO A 2 -29.20 8.13 18.48
N THR A 3 -29.02 7.84 18.20
CA THR A 3 -28.36 7.88 17.38
C THR A 3 -28.00 8.09 16.69
N VAL A 4 -28.07 8.13 16.67
CA VAL A 4 -27.63 8.41 15.76
C VAL A 4 -27.22 8.66 15.12
N PRO A 5 -27.25 8.88 15.03
CA PRO A 5 -26.84 9.11 14.04
C PRO A 5 -26.11 9.07 13.45
N THR A 6 -25.84 8.75 13.38
CA THR A 6 -25.09 8.83 12.65
C THR A 6 -24.90 8.69 11.87
N PRO A 7 -24.94 8.43 11.64
CA PRO A 7 -24.62 8.28 10.69
C PRO A 7 -24.92 8.47 9.82
N LYS A 8 -25.36 8.54 9.50
CA LYS A 8 -25.52 8.70 8.55
C LYS A 8 -25.05 9.23 7.85
N ARG A 9 -24.93 9.65 7.74
CA ARG A 9 -24.46 10.24 7.01
C ARG A 9 -23.74 9.78 6.34
N LYS A 10 -23.26 9.31 6.30
CA LYS A 10 -22.42 8.79 5.68
C LYS A 10 -22.90 8.11 4.69
N ALA A 11 -23.64 7.80 4.76
CA ALA A 11 -24.09 7.00 3.89
C ALA A 11 -24.20 7.63 2.63
N TYR A 12 -24.60 8.44 2.35
CA TYR A 12 -24.71 8.90 1.19
C TYR A 12 -23.69 9.54 0.75
N LEU A 13 -22.94 9.65 1.38
CA LEU A 13 -21.94 10.24 1.02
C LEU A 13 -21.38 9.71 -0.09
N PRO A 14 -21.71 9.46 -0.95
CA PRO A 14 -21.17 8.92 -2.05
C PRO A 14 -20.18 9.74 -2.63
N LYS A 15 -20.30 10.80 -2.60
CA LYS A 15 -19.37 11.58 -3.06
C LYS A 15 -18.13 10.98 -3.08
N ARG A 16 -17.94 10.15 -2.30
CA ARG A 16 -16.79 9.53 -2.28
C ARG A 16 -16.53 8.93 -3.53
N GLU A 17 -17.45 8.62 -4.25
CA GLU A 17 -17.20 8.02 -5.44
C GLU A 17 -16.35 8.81 -6.24
N ALA A 18 -16.43 9.95 -6.17
CA ALA A 18 -15.62 10.75 -6.94
C ALA A 18 -14.25 10.37 -6.74
N GLN A 19 -13.97 9.94 -5.59
CA GLN A 19 -12.68 9.60 -5.40
C GLN A 19 -12.35 8.41 -6.05
N GLY A 20 -13.23 7.71 -6.53
CA GLY A 20 -12.90 6.51 -7.18
C GLY A 20 -11.88 6.72 -8.21
N ARG A 21 -11.72 7.86 -8.73
CA ARG A 21 -10.76 8.04 -9.68
C ARG A 21 -9.45 7.89 -9.15
N ARG A 22 -9.29 7.98 -7.91
CA ARG A 22 -8.04 7.89 -7.35
C ARG A 22 -7.72 6.49 -6.99
N ILE A 23 -8.52 5.51 -7.29
CA ILE A 23 -8.26 4.14 -6.96
C ILE A 23 -7.01 3.67 -7.65
N HIS A 24 -6.13 3.05 -6.93
CA HIS A 24 -4.91 2.52 -7.47
C HIS A 24 -5.22 1.53 -8.56
N ALA A 25 -4.46 1.54 -9.64
CA ALA A 25 -4.69 0.68 -10.78
C ALA A 25 -4.82 -0.79 -10.45
N ASN A 26 -4.17 -1.28 -9.43
CA ASN A 26 -4.23 -2.67 -9.07
C ASN A 26 -4.95 -2.89 -7.75
N SER A 27 -5.91 -2.03 -7.43
CA SER A 27 -6.54 -2.10 -6.14
C SER A 27 -7.21 -3.44 -5.86
N GLU A 28 -7.80 -4.05 -6.89
CA GLU A 28 -8.44 -5.31 -6.71
C GLU A 28 -7.43 -6.38 -6.30
N PHE A 29 -6.26 -6.37 -6.91
CA PHE A 29 -5.20 -7.29 -6.57
C PHE A 29 -4.78 -7.10 -5.12
N TYR A 30 -4.56 -5.87 -4.69
CA TYR A 30 -4.09 -5.59 -3.36
C TYR A 30 -5.13 -5.88 -2.27
N GLN A 31 -6.39 -6.03 -2.66
CA GLN A 31 -7.41 -6.37 -1.70
C GLN A 31 -7.63 -7.86 -1.65
N GLY A 32 -6.97 -8.63 -2.52
CA GLY A 32 -7.15 -10.06 -2.61
C GLY A 32 -6.57 -10.81 -1.44
N ARG A 33 -7.14 -11.98 -1.17
CA ARG A 33 -6.71 -12.77 -0.06
C ARG A 33 -5.28 -13.27 -0.22
N GLN A 34 -4.90 -13.65 -1.42
CA GLN A 34 -3.57 -14.17 -1.66
C GLN A 34 -2.52 -13.10 -1.40
N TRP A 35 -2.75 -11.88 -1.88
CA TRP A 35 -1.81 -10.81 -1.64
C TRP A 35 -1.67 -10.51 -0.17
N ARG A 36 -2.79 -10.50 0.56
CA ARG A 36 -2.73 -10.20 1.98
C ARG A 36 -1.92 -11.25 2.74
N ARG A 37 -2.01 -12.52 2.29
CA ARG A 37 -1.27 -13.57 2.94
C ARG A 37 0.22 -13.41 2.65
N VAL A 38 0.58 -13.13 1.39
CA VAL A 38 1.96 -12.95 1.00
C VAL A 38 2.56 -11.77 1.73
N ARG A 39 1.80 -10.67 1.83
CA ARG A 39 2.25 -9.47 2.49
C ARG A 39 2.53 -9.74 3.97
N ALA A 40 1.65 -10.44 4.64
CA ALA A 40 1.85 -10.73 6.05
C ALA A 40 3.10 -11.59 6.26
N LEU A 41 3.30 -12.57 5.38
CA LEU A 41 4.43 -13.43 5.48
C LEU A 41 5.72 -12.66 5.23
N TYR A 42 5.72 -11.76 4.25
CA TYR A 42 6.91 -10.97 3.96
C TYR A 42 7.28 -10.09 5.14
N LEU A 43 6.29 -9.43 5.75
CA LEU A 43 6.56 -8.55 6.89
C LEU A 43 7.05 -9.34 8.10
N GLU A 44 6.61 -10.58 8.24
CA GLU A 44 7.05 -11.39 9.33
C GLU A 44 8.54 -11.68 9.18
N GLN A 45 9.02 -11.90 7.96
CA GLN A 45 10.41 -12.19 7.72
C GLN A 45 11.28 -10.94 7.55
N HIS A 46 10.68 -9.84 7.15
CA HIS A 46 11.43 -8.62 6.89
C HIS A 46 10.70 -7.44 7.54
N PRO A 47 10.76 -7.31 8.84
CA PRO A 47 9.99 -6.30 9.57
C PRO A 47 10.46 -4.85 9.47
N LEU A 48 11.62 -4.61 8.90
CA LEU A 48 12.17 -3.26 8.87
C LEU A 48 12.07 -2.60 7.50
N CYS A 49 11.93 -1.29 7.51
CA CYS A 49 11.87 -0.52 6.28
C CYS A 49 13.20 -0.65 5.55
N ALA A 50 13.17 -1.16 4.34
CA ALA A 50 14.39 -1.39 3.56
C ALA A 50 15.13 -0.10 3.26
N GLU A 51 14.41 0.96 2.95
CA GLU A 51 15.05 2.22 2.63
C GLU A 51 15.72 2.84 3.85
N CYS A 52 15.05 2.81 5.00
CA CYS A 52 15.63 3.34 6.21
C CYS A 52 16.83 2.49 6.62
N GLU A 53 16.74 1.18 6.41
CA GLU A 53 17.83 0.31 6.75
C GLU A 53 19.07 0.63 5.93
N ARG A 54 18.91 0.98 4.65
CA ARG A 54 20.02 1.36 3.82
C ARG A 54 20.68 2.64 4.33
N ARG A 55 19.95 3.46 5.05
CA ARG A 55 20.49 4.68 5.61
C ARG A 55 20.93 4.51 7.05
N GLY A 56 20.97 3.27 7.53
CA GLY A 56 21.43 3.01 8.88
C GLY A 56 20.40 3.25 9.97
N LEU A 57 19.13 3.36 9.60
CA LEU A 57 18.06 3.59 10.56
C LEU A 57 17.25 2.34 10.77
N VAL A 58 16.70 2.18 11.96
CA VAL A 58 15.88 1.05 12.28
C VAL A 58 14.44 1.53 12.44
N VAL A 59 13.64 1.34 11.41
CA VAL A 59 12.26 1.80 11.40
C VAL A 59 11.39 0.65 10.90
N ALA A 60 10.28 0.39 11.56
CA ALA A 60 9.42 -0.71 11.19
C ALA A 60 8.78 -0.48 9.83
N ALA A 61 8.68 -1.51 9.03
CA ALA A 61 8.00 -1.43 7.74
C ALA A 61 6.51 -1.51 8.02
N ARG A 62 5.73 -0.77 7.26
CA ARG A 62 4.29 -0.82 7.41
C ARG A 62 3.62 -1.24 6.11
N VAL A 63 4.28 -1.08 4.99
CA VAL A 63 3.73 -1.35 3.69
C VAL A 63 4.68 -2.28 2.95
N VAL A 64 4.14 -3.24 2.22
CA VAL A 64 4.97 -4.07 1.35
C VAL A 64 4.76 -3.55 -0.06
N ASP A 65 5.83 -3.21 -0.72
CA ASP A 65 5.81 -2.57 -2.01
C ASP A 65 6.50 -3.44 -3.04
N HIS A 66 6.11 -3.33 -4.29
CA HIS A 66 6.79 -4.03 -5.37
C HIS A 66 7.92 -3.15 -5.88
N ILE A 67 9.13 -3.67 -5.90
CA ILE A 67 10.28 -2.90 -6.36
C ILE A 67 10.05 -2.49 -7.80
N GLN A 68 9.65 -3.44 -8.65
CA GLN A 68 9.24 -3.10 -9.99
C GLN A 68 7.73 -3.22 -10.01
N PRO A 69 7.02 -2.14 -10.33
CA PRO A 69 5.55 -2.16 -10.28
C PRO A 69 4.94 -3.26 -11.14
N ILE A 70 3.84 -3.81 -10.69
CA ILE A 70 3.13 -4.83 -11.43
C ILE A 70 2.77 -4.33 -12.81
N ASN A 71 2.36 -3.07 -12.93
CA ASN A 71 2.02 -2.50 -14.21
C ASN A 71 3.19 -2.45 -15.18
N GLU A 72 4.39 -2.54 -14.67
CA GLU A 72 5.57 -2.50 -15.51
C GLU A 72 6.21 -3.87 -15.63
N GLY A 73 5.43 -4.91 -15.40
CA GLY A 73 5.94 -6.26 -15.56
C GLY A 73 6.58 -6.87 -14.32
N GLY A 74 6.44 -6.22 -13.18
CA GLY A 74 7.03 -6.74 -11.96
C GLY A 74 6.33 -8.00 -11.49
N ALA A 75 7.09 -8.90 -10.87
CA ALA A 75 6.55 -10.14 -10.35
C ALA A 75 5.62 -9.83 -9.18
N ARG A 76 4.49 -10.50 -9.12
CA ARG A 76 3.49 -10.20 -8.09
C ARG A 76 3.81 -10.79 -6.74
N TYR A 77 4.32 -12.01 -6.70
CA TYR A 77 4.54 -12.67 -5.43
C TYR A 77 5.96 -13.09 -5.13
N ASP A 78 6.89 -12.68 -5.96
CA ASP A 78 8.29 -13.05 -5.77
C ASP A 78 8.88 -12.14 -4.71
N PHE A 79 9.34 -12.69 -3.60
CA PHE A 79 9.91 -11.89 -2.52
C PHE A 79 11.08 -11.04 -2.99
N ARG A 80 11.78 -11.45 -4.05
CA ARG A 80 12.89 -10.65 -4.55
C ARG A 80 12.40 -9.34 -5.18
N ASN A 81 11.13 -9.27 -5.51
CA ASN A 81 10.55 -8.05 -6.06
C ASN A 81 9.73 -7.29 -5.02
N LEU A 82 9.82 -7.69 -3.75
CA LEU A 82 9.08 -7.02 -2.69
C LEU A 82 10.05 -6.29 -1.77
N GLN A 83 9.56 -5.29 -1.10
CA GLN A 83 10.33 -4.61 -0.09
C GLN A 83 9.37 -4.04 0.92
N GLY A 84 9.79 -3.97 2.18
CA GLY A 84 8.98 -3.35 3.21
C GLY A 84 9.40 -1.90 3.35
N LEU A 85 8.45 -1.00 3.47
CA LEU A 85 8.74 0.42 3.61
C LEU A 85 7.90 1.01 4.72
N CYS A 86 8.41 2.01 5.40
CA CYS A 86 7.61 2.75 6.36
C CYS A 86 6.73 3.70 5.55
N ASP A 87 5.73 4.29 6.18
CA ASP A 87 4.79 5.14 5.48
C ASP A 87 5.50 6.28 4.75
N LYS A 88 6.46 6.89 5.39
CA LYS A 88 7.17 8.01 4.82
C LYS A 88 7.93 7.61 3.57
N CYS A 89 8.66 6.53 3.62
CA CYS A 89 9.44 6.10 2.46
C CYS A 89 8.55 5.63 1.33
N HIS A 90 7.43 4.98 1.68
CA HIS A 90 6.50 4.53 0.68
C HIS A 90 5.86 5.72 -0.03
N ASN A 91 5.47 6.74 0.71
CA ASN A 91 4.86 7.92 0.13
C ASN A 91 5.85 8.63 -0.79
N LYS A 92 7.10 8.66 -0.40
CA LYS A 92 8.10 9.31 -1.19
C LYS A 92 8.29 8.55 -2.51
N LYS A 93 8.33 7.23 -2.46
CA LYS A 93 8.49 6.43 -3.66
C LYS A 93 7.29 6.60 -4.56
N SER A 94 6.08 6.59 -4.02
CA SER A 94 4.88 6.75 -4.80
C SER A 94 4.86 8.10 -5.50
N GLY A 95 5.31 9.14 -4.82
CA GLY A 95 5.39 10.45 -5.39
C GLY A 95 6.33 10.50 -6.58
N ARG A 96 7.49 9.83 -6.45
CA ARG A 96 8.45 9.82 -7.54
C ARG A 96 7.89 9.07 -8.72
N GLU A 97 7.19 7.95 -8.49
CA GLU A 97 6.63 7.19 -9.57
C GLU A 97 5.53 7.97 -10.29
N ALA A 98 4.76 8.73 -9.55
CA ALA A 98 3.72 9.53 -10.15
C ALA A 98 4.30 10.60 -11.06
N HIS A 99 5.46 11.12 -10.73
CA HIS A 99 6.07 12.16 -11.53
C HIS A 99 6.85 11.63 -12.71
N ARG A 100 7.05 10.36 -12.76
CA ARG A 100 7.77 9.79 -13.86
C ARG A 100 6.98 9.67 -15.12
N ARG A 101 5.72 9.87 -15.10
CA ARG A 101 4.96 9.75 -16.29
C ARG A 101 4.89 10.95 -17.03
#